data_9f13caf34c8cb744e3adf4810cecaf3a
#
_entry.id   9f13caf34c8cb744e3adf4810cecaf3a
#
_cell.length_a   1.000
_cell.length_b   1.000
_cell.length_c   1.000
_cell.angle_alpha   90.00
_cell.angle_beta   90.00
_cell.angle_gamma   90.00
#
_symmetry.space_group_name_H-M   'P 1'
#
loop_
_entity.id
_entity.type
_entity.pdbx_description
1 polymer ?
#
loop_
_entity_poly.entity_id
_entity_poly.type
_entity_poly.pdbx_seq_one_letter_code
_entity_poly.pdbx_strand_id
1 'polypeptide(L)'
;GLYQTDLDQAYGKDDAAGYSWGYVEDDTYSATSRGGDTTLKGSYRYQSDKITYEAGKSGIGYDFDLPDGKYQVTVGIDNPWSKWGTKHEDILLEGEKVESNLTAKDFEKTYDVTVDDGTLNVFVQATSRSSTSDDPVVNYITVKAIPSGDKVNALDILKATVESYKEKTEGKKYSTATKDAFDKAISDAEALIKVESADETAISDAKTAIETAFDNLKEIKTYSSISGTKAEII
;
A
#
# COMPACT_ATOMS: atom_id res chain seq x y z
N GLY A 1 2.88 1.55 3.10
CA GLY A 1 2.88 0.76 1.86
C GLY A 1 3.18 -0.70 2.13
N LEU A 2 2.65 -1.60 1.30
CA LEU A 2 2.87 -3.04 1.41
C LEU A 2 4.30 -3.42 1.01
N TYR A 3 4.92 -2.64 0.14
CA TYR A 3 6.24 -2.91 -0.42
C TYR A 3 7.24 -1.81 -0.08
N GLN A 4 8.49 -2.20 0.06
CA GLN A 4 9.57 -1.26 0.36
C GLN A 4 10.06 -0.58 -0.92
N THR A 5 10.59 0.64 -0.76
CA THR A 5 11.29 1.35 -1.83
C THR A 5 12.70 0.77 -1.98
N ASP A 6 12.84 -0.29 -2.72
CA ASP A 6 14.13 -0.92 -2.96
C ASP A 6 14.33 -1.22 -4.44
N LEU A 7 15.49 -1.74 -4.77
CA LEU A 7 15.77 -2.23 -6.11
C LEU A 7 14.79 -3.35 -6.46
N ASP A 8 14.32 -3.36 -7.70
CA ASP A 8 13.37 -4.32 -8.17
C ASP A 8 13.87 -5.78 -8.08
N GLN A 9 12.95 -6.69 -7.99
CA GLN A 9 13.18 -8.12 -7.90
C GLN A 9 12.32 -8.87 -8.92
N ALA A 10 12.63 -10.14 -9.16
CA ALA A 10 11.75 -11.00 -9.96
C ALA A 10 10.44 -11.26 -9.20
N TYR A 11 9.32 -11.23 -9.91
CA TYR A 11 8.02 -11.63 -9.36
C TYR A 11 8.08 -13.07 -8.83
N GLY A 12 7.31 -13.36 -7.79
CA GLY A 12 7.29 -14.65 -7.10
C GLY A 12 8.22 -14.73 -5.89
N LYS A 13 8.93 -13.63 -5.53
CA LYS A 13 9.59 -13.51 -4.23
C LYS A 13 8.67 -12.83 -3.24
N ASP A 14 8.40 -13.53 -2.14
CA ASP A 14 7.59 -12.99 -1.06
C ASP A 14 8.30 -11.83 -0.37
N ASP A 15 7.56 -10.79 -0.06
CA ASP A 15 7.99 -9.74 0.83
C ASP A 15 7.69 -10.09 2.31
N ALA A 16 8.04 -9.20 3.22
CA ALA A 16 7.81 -9.39 4.66
C ALA A 16 6.32 -9.45 5.06
N ALA A 17 5.41 -9.05 4.18
CA ALA A 17 3.96 -9.08 4.38
C ALA A 17 3.30 -10.32 3.75
N GLY A 18 4.08 -11.17 3.06
CA GLY A 18 3.59 -12.37 2.39
C GLY A 18 2.96 -12.13 1.02
N TYR A 19 3.15 -10.94 0.43
CA TYR A 19 2.75 -10.62 -0.93
C TYR A 19 3.94 -10.69 -1.87
N SER A 20 3.71 -11.11 -3.10
CA SER A 20 4.72 -11.11 -4.15
C SER A 20 4.65 -9.83 -4.97
N TRP A 21 5.79 -9.35 -5.45
CA TRP A 21 5.87 -8.27 -6.42
C TRP A 21 7.18 -8.35 -7.20
N GLY A 22 7.19 -7.80 -8.39
CA GLY A 22 8.42 -7.69 -9.15
C GLY A 22 8.20 -7.73 -10.66
N TYR A 23 9.34 -7.72 -11.39
CA TYR A 23 9.31 -7.85 -12.84
C TYR A 23 9.00 -9.29 -13.25
N VAL A 24 8.25 -9.42 -14.33
CA VAL A 24 7.84 -10.72 -14.89
C VAL A 24 8.74 -11.08 -16.05
N GLU A 25 9.37 -12.27 -15.99
CA GLU A 25 10.18 -12.85 -17.04
C GLU A 25 9.78 -14.32 -17.21
N ASP A 26 8.76 -14.53 -18.02
CA ASP A 26 8.23 -15.85 -18.35
C ASP A 26 7.84 -15.92 -19.84
N ASP A 27 6.99 -16.87 -20.20
CA ASP A 27 6.47 -16.98 -21.56
C ASP A 27 5.55 -15.81 -21.98
N THR A 28 5.12 -14.97 -21.01
CA THR A 28 4.25 -13.80 -21.25
C THR A 28 5.06 -12.58 -21.72
N TYR A 29 6.22 -12.32 -21.09
CA TYR A 29 7.05 -11.16 -21.42
C TYR A 29 8.47 -11.56 -21.76
N SER A 30 9.08 -10.78 -22.65
CA SER A 30 10.49 -10.99 -23.03
C SER A 30 11.44 -10.63 -21.90
N ALA A 31 12.62 -11.25 -21.89
CA ALA A 31 13.65 -10.98 -20.90
C ALA A 31 14.11 -9.51 -20.90
N THR A 32 14.38 -8.99 -19.72
CA THR A 32 14.78 -7.60 -19.47
C THR A 32 16.13 -7.54 -18.77
N SER A 33 16.68 -6.34 -18.65
CA SER A 33 17.92 -6.08 -17.94
C SER A 33 17.80 -4.83 -17.08
N ARG A 34 18.55 -4.81 -15.97
CA ARG A 34 18.64 -3.66 -15.09
C ARG A 34 19.91 -2.86 -15.36
N GLY A 35 19.83 -1.53 -15.28
CA GLY A 35 20.97 -0.62 -15.39
C GLY A 35 20.88 0.54 -14.39
N GLY A 36 21.84 1.47 -14.50
CA GLY A 36 21.88 2.65 -13.65
C GLY A 36 22.47 2.43 -12.26
N ASP A 37 22.19 3.34 -11.36
CA ASP A 37 22.65 3.33 -9.96
C ASP A 37 21.58 2.75 -9.00
N THR A 38 21.58 3.16 -7.74
CA THR A 38 20.62 2.69 -6.72
C THR A 38 19.60 3.75 -6.32
N THR A 39 19.59 4.91 -7.00
CA THR A 39 18.61 5.95 -6.72
C THR A 39 17.31 5.71 -7.48
N LEU A 40 16.19 6.25 -6.99
CA LEU A 40 14.87 6.07 -7.58
C LEU A 40 14.83 6.45 -9.07
N LYS A 41 15.42 7.58 -9.43
CA LYS A 41 15.44 8.08 -10.82
C LYS A 41 16.65 7.64 -11.62
N GLY A 42 17.73 7.23 -10.96
CA GLY A 42 18.96 6.79 -11.60
C GLY A 42 19.03 5.30 -11.90
N SER A 43 18.18 4.48 -11.26
CA SER A 43 17.99 3.08 -11.61
C SER A 43 16.97 2.93 -12.73
N TYR A 44 17.08 1.91 -13.53
CA TYR A 44 16.12 1.60 -14.58
C TYR A 44 16.15 0.13 -14.98
N ARG A 45 15.02 -0.36 -15.44
CA ARG A 45 14.89 -1.63 -16.15
C ARG A 45 14.60 -1.34 -17.62
N TYR A 46 15.16 -2.15 -18.50
CA TYR A 46 15.01 -1.99 -19.95
C TYR A 46 14.94 -3.32 -20.66
N GLN A 47 14.32 -3.34 -21.82
CA GLN A 47 14.42 -4.48 -22.73
C GLN A 47 15.52 -4.22 -23.74
N SER A 48 16.41 -5.21 -23.94
CA SER A 48 17.52 -5.08 -24.87
C SER A 48 17.06 -5.09 -26.33
N ASP A 49 17.74 -4.32 -27.20
CA ASP A 49 17.55 -4.25 -28.63
C ASP A 49 17.77 -5.57 -29.40
N LYS A 50 18.31 -6.59 -28.72
CA LYS A 50 18.61 -7.90 -29.32
C LYS A 50 17.41 -8.84 -29.38
N ILE A 51 16.29 -8.45 -28.80
CA ILE A 51 15.06 -9.27 -28.77
C ILE A 51 14.23 -8.95 -30.01
N THR A 52 13.71 -9.98 -30.68
CA THR A 52 12.76 -9.80 -31.78
C THR A 52 11.47 -9.18 -31.22
N TYR A 53 10.99 -8.10 -31.85
CA TYR A 53 9.74 -7.49 -31.43
C TYR A 53 8.54 -8.45 -31.63
N GLU A 54 7.76 -8.60 -30.59
CA GLU A 54 6.49 -9.30 -30.57
C GLU A 54 5.46 -8.45 -29.83
N ALA A 55 4.39 -8.06 -30.51
CA ALA A 55 3.35 -7.22 -29.92
C ALA A 55 2.72 -7.92 -28.68
N GLY A 56 2.57 -7.18 -27.59
CA GLY A 56 2.05 -7.70 -26.32
C GLY A 56 3.07 -8.42 -25.45
N LYS A 57 4.28 -8.72 -25.98
CA LYS A 57 5.36 -9.36 -25.21
C LYS A 57 6.64 -8.51 -25.12
N SER A 58 6.93 -7.72 -26.14
CA SER A 58 8.09 -6.83 -26.13
C SER A 58 7.84 -5.66 -25.22
N GLY A 59 8.37 -5.72 -24.02
CA GLY A 59 8.16 -4.72 -23.00
C GLY A 59 8.67 -5.17 -21.63
N ILE A 60 8.33 -4.42 -20.61
CA ILE A 60 8.71 -4.64 -19.23
C ILE A 60 7.43 -4.83 -18.44
N GLY A 61 7.19 -6.05 -17.96
CA GLY A 61 6.06 -6.38 -17.10
C GLY A 61 6.45 -6.33 -15.63
N TYR A 62 5.53 -5.83 -14.80
CA TYR A 62 5.57 -5.92 -13.35
C TYR A 62 4.23 -6.35 -12.82
N ASP A 63 4.26 -7.28 -11.89
CA ASP A 63 3.10 -7.72 -11.13
C ASP A 63 3.28 -7.41 -9.66
N PHE A 64 2.17 -7.04 -9.01
CA PHE A 64 2.10 -6.75 -7.58
C PHE A 64 0.87 -7.45 -7.01
N ASP A 65 1.06 -8.43 -6.11
CA ASP A 65 -0.06 -9.03 -5.38
C ASP A 65 -0.65 -8.00 -4.42
N LEU A 66 -1.89 -7.63 -4.63
CA LEU A 66 -2.60 -6.60 -3.88
C LEU A 66 -4.02 -7.06 -3.58
N PRO A 67 -4.58 -6.72 -2.42
CA PRO A 67 -6.02 -6.88 -2.20
C PRO A 67 -6.84 -6.13 -3.25
N ASP A 68 -8.01 -6.66 -3.58
CA ASP A 68 -8.96 -5.97 -4.46
C ASP A 68 -9.25 -4.56 -3.93
N GLY A 69 -9.24 -3.58 -4.82
CA GLY A 69 -9.43 -2.18 -4.43
C GLY A 69 -8.99 -1.18 -5.48
N LYS A 70 -8.97 0.08 -5.07
CA LYS A 70 -8.50 1.19 -5.91
C LYS A 70 -7.10 1.62 -5.48
N TYR A 71 -6.26 1.92 -6.47
CA TYR A 71 -4.86 2.28 -6.25
C TYR A 71 -4.47 3.48 -7.11
N GLN A 72 -3.59 4.31 -6.58
CA GLN A 72 -2.82 5.27 -7.36
C GLN A 72 -1.51 4.61 -7.79
N VAL A 73 -1.30 4.50 -9.07
CA VAL A 73 -0.09 3.93 -9.68
C VAL A 73 0.66 5.04 -10.38
N THR A 74 1.87 5.34 -9.91
CA THR A 74 2.77 6.30 -10.57
C THR A 74 3.82 5.56 -11.35
N VAL A 75 3.99 5.89 -12.62
CA VAL A 75 5.04 5.37 -13.48
C VAL A 75 6.00 6.50 -13.81
N GLY A 76 7.29 6.29 -13.54
CA GLY A 76 8.37 7.22 -13.83
C GLY A 76 9.32 6.66 -14.88
N ILE A 77 9.55 7.43 -15.95
CA ILE A 77 10.39 7.05 -17.08
C ILE A 77 11.31 8.20 -17.44
N ASP A 78 12.62 7.96 -17.40
CA ASP A 78 13.63 8.88 -17.90
C ASP A 78 14.70 8.10 -18.67
N ASN A 79 14.71 8.29 -19.98
CA ASN A 79 15.63 7.58 -20.86
C ASN A 79 17.10 7.94 -20.54
N PRO A 80 17.92 6.99 -20.04
CA PRO A 80 19.30 7.27 -19.66
C PRO A 80 20.25 7.39 -20.86
N TRP A 81 19.79 7.06 -22.06
CA TRP A 81 20.64 6.98 -23.25
C TRP A 81 20.43 8.14 -24.22
N SER A 82 20.97 9.30 -23.94
CA SER A 82 20.90 10.46 -24.84
C SER A 82 21.44 10.24 -26.26
N LYS A 83 22.31 9.21 -26.45
CA LYS A 83 22.92 8.88 -27.75
C LYS A 83 22.04 8.05 -28.68
N TRP A 84 21.02 7.37 -28.18
CA TRP A 84 20.25 6.36 -28.90
C TRP A 84 18.88 6.86 -29.35
N GLY A 85 18.68 8.18 -29.34
CA GLY A 85 17.45 8.79 -29.79
C GLY A 85 16.33 8.80 -28.76
N THR A 86 15.18 9.24 -29.20
CA THR A 86 13.96 9.29 -28.40
C THR A 86 13.36 7.89 -28.33
N LYS A 87 13.06 7.41 -27.11
CA LYS A 87 12.31 6.16 -26.89
C LYS A 87 10.82 6.45 -26.96
N HIS A 88 10.07 5.51 -27.53
CA HIS A 88 8.63 5.59 -27.59
C HIS A 88 8.01 4.32 -27.01
N GLU A 89 7.10 4.50 -26.09
CA GLU A 89 6.52 3.43 -25.29
C GLU A 89 5.02 3.61 -25.12
N ASP A 90 4.32 2.51 -24.95
CA ASP A 90 2.95 2.49 -24.46
C ASP A 90 2.97 2.05 -23.01
N ILE A 91 2.10 2.58 -22.16
CA ILE A 91 1.89 2.10 -20.79
C ILE A 91 0.51 1.46 -20.70
N LEU A 92 0.49 0.22 -20.22
CA LEU A 92 -0.74 -0.51 -19.93
C LEU A 92 -0.80 -0.78 -18.41
N LEU A 93 -1.98 -0.56 -17.82
CA LEU A 93 -2.31 -0.91 -16.44
C LEU A 93 -3.57 -1.78 -16.48
N GLU A 94 -3.54 -2.95 -15.84
CA GLU A 94 -4.65 -3.93 -15.90
C GLU A 94 -5.04 -4.27 -17.36
N GLY A 95 -4.05 -4.36 -18.25
CA GLY A 95 -4.28 -4.59 -19.68
C GLY A 95 -4.86 -3.40 -20.44
N GLU A 96 -5.23 -2.32 -19.79
CA GLU A 96 -5.78 -1.11 -20.41
C GLU A 96 -4.66 -0.12 -20.75
N LYS A 97 -4.62 0.34 -22.00
CA LYS A 97 -3.60 1.30 -22.45
C LYS A 97 -3.91 2.69 -21.94
N VAL A 98 -3.12 3.16 -20.97
CA VAL A 98 -3.27 4.48 -20.34
C VAL A 98 -2.40 5.56 -20.98
N GLU A 99 -1.31 5.18 -21.68
CA GLU A 99 -0.49 6.06 -22.51
C GLU A 99 -0.14 5.36 -23.82
N SER A 100 -0.05 6.14 -24.89
CA SER A 100 0.27 5.65 -26.24
C SER A 100 1.36 6.50 -26.88
N ASN A 101 2.36 5.84 -27.44
CA ASN A 101 3.47 6.47 -28.13
C ASN A 101 4.16 7.56 -27.29
N LEU A 102 4.29 7.29 -26.00
CA LEU A 102 4.92 8.20 -25.04
C LEU A 102 6.39 8.40 -25.38
N THR A 103 6.83 9.65 -25.38
CA THR A 103 8.27 9.96 -25.40
C THR A 103 8.86 9.71 -24.02
N ALA A 104 9.76 8.73 -23.92
CA ALA A 104 10.38 8.31 -22.67
C ALA A 104 11.47 9.28 -22.20
N LYS A 105 11.07 10.47 -21.75
CA LYS A 105 11.97 11.48 -21.20
C LYS A 105 11.26 12.36 -20.18
N ASP A 106 11.82 12.44 -18.97
CA ASP A 106 11.29 13.22 -17.84
C ASP A 106 9.78 13.00 -17.61
N PHE A 107 9.33 11.75 -17.82
CA PHE A 107 7.94 11.41 -17.68
C PHE A 107 7.66 10.91 -16.25
N GLU A 108 6.63 11.44 -15.65
CA GLU A 108 6.08 10.98 -14.39
C GLU A 108 4.57 11.24 -14.39
N LYS A 109 3.77 10.19 -14.24
CA LYS A 109 2.32 10.35 -14.20
C LYS A 109 1.68 9.32 -13.28
N THR A 110 0.63 9.76 -12.61
CA THR A 110 -0.16 8.94 -11.68
C THR A 110 -1.53 8.65 -12.28
N TYR A 111 -1.97 7.40 -12.13
CA TYR A 111 -3.25 6.87 -12.62
C TYR A 111 -4.02 6.26 -11.46
N ASP A 112 -5.34 6.40 -11.49
CA ASP A 112 -6.23 5.65 -10.62
C ASP A 112 -6.59 4.32 -11.30
N VAL A 113 -6.29 3.21 -10.63
CA VAL A 113 -6.46 1.85 -11.15
C VAL A 113 -7.33 1.05 -10.20
N THR A 114 -8.17 0.17 -10.72
CA THR A 114 -8.93 -0.79 -9.92
C THR A 114 -8.35 -2.18 -10.13
N VAL A 115 -8.00 -2.85 -9.04
CA VAL A 115 -7.58 -4.25 -9.00
C VAL A 115 -8.77 -5.07 -8.51
N ASP A 116 -9.16 -6.12 -9.21
CA ASP A 116 -10.31 -6.98 -8.90
C ASP A 116 -10.01 -8.49 -9.00
N ASP A 117 -8.75 -8.84 -9.25
CA ASP A 117 -8.28 -10.23 -9.36
C ASP A 117 -7.09 -10.55 -8.42
N GLY A 118 -6.77 -9.63 -7.51
CA GLY A 118 -5.70 -9.80 -6.53
C GLY A 118 -4.30 -9.43 -7.03
N THR A 119 -4.13 -8.99 -8.30
CA THR A 119 -2.82 -8.68 -8.88
C THR A 119 -2.87 -7.45 -9.76
N LEU A 120 -2.13 -6.40 -9.40
CA LEU A 120 -1.93 -5.24 -10.26
C LEU A 120 -0.88 -5.57 -11.34
N ASN A 121 -1.28 -5.48 -12.61
CA ASN A 121 -0.41 -5.66 -13.75
C ASN A 121 0.02 -4.30 -14.34
N VAL A 122 1.32 -4.10 -14.49
CA VAL A 122 1.91 -2.92 -15.15
C VAL A 122 2.76 -3.38 -16.31
N PHE A 123 2.49 -2.89 -17.53
CA PHE A 123 3.27 -3.23 -18.71
C PHE A 123 3.71 -1.99 -19.48
N VAL A 124 5.03 -1.79 -19.57
CA VAL A 124 5.65 -0.74 -20.37
C VAL A 124 6.09 -1.37 -21.69
N GLN A 125 5.31 -1.15 -22.74
CA GLN A 125 5.41 -1.86 -24.01
C GLN A 125 6.16 -1.05 -25.06
N ALA A 126 7.05 -1.69 -25.81
CA ALA A 126 7.62 -1.14 -27.04
C ALA A 126 6.50 -0.86 -28.07
N THR A 127 6.52 0.29 -28.73
CA THR A 127 5.54 0.63 -29.78
C THR A 127 5.85 -0.04 -31.11
N SER A 128 7.12 -0.24 -31.40
CA SER A 128 7.63 -0.97 -32.57
C SER A 128 9.08 -1.37 -32.34
N ARG A 129 9.67 -2.07 -33.29
CA ARG A 129 11.11 -2.35 -33.26
C ARG A 129 11.76 -2.18 -34.62
N SER A 130 11.70 -0.99 -35.12
CA SER A 130 12.42 -0.60 -36.35
C SER A 130 13.83 -0.10 -36.05
N SER A 131 14.15 0.24 -34.81
CA SER A 131 15.45 0.78 -34.41
C SER A 131 15.69 0.62 -32.90
N THR A 132 16.90 0.91 -32.43
CA THR A 132 17.27 0.97 -31.02
C THR A 132 16.52 2.04 -30.20
N SER A 133 15.77 2.93 -30.88
CA SER A 133 14.92 3.93 -30.23
C SER A 133 13.62 3.36 -29.68
N ASP A 134 13.32 2.12 -29.96
CA ASP A 134 12.07 1.48 -29.54
C ASP A 134 12.23 0.55 -28.31
N ASP A 135 13.41 0.54 -27.69
CA ASP A 135 13.63 -0.24 -26.47
C ASP A 135 12.92 0.41 -25.26
N PRO A 136 11.97 -0.28 -24.62
CA PRO A 136 11.26 0.29 -23.49
C PRO A 136 12.18 0.42 -22.27
N VAL A 137 11.88 1.41 -21.44
CA VAL A 137 12.60 1.68 -20.18
C VAL A 137 11.62 2.15 -19.11
N VAL A 138 11.83 1.72 -17.88
CA VAL A 138 11.10 2.21 -16.71
C VAL A 138 12.08 2.44 -15.57
N ASN A 139 11.96 3.57 -14.87
CA ASN A 139 12.83 3.91 -13.74
C ASN A 139 12.21 3.50 -12.42
N TYR A 140 10.92 3.77 -12.22
CA TYR A 140 10.24 3.39 -11.00
C TYR A 140 8.73 3.28 -11.20
N ILE A 141 8.15 2.49 -10.33
CA ILE A 141 6.70 2.37 -10.16
C ILE A 141 6.40 2.58 -8.68
N THR A 142 5.42 3.41 -8.36
CA THR A 142 4.91 3.49 -6.99
C THR A 142 3.44 3.14 -6.98
N VAL A 143 3.03 2.39 -5.95
CA VAL A 143 1.65 1.94 -5.78
C VAL A 143 1.15 2.38 -4.42
N LYS A 144 0.03 3.09 -4.38
CA LYS A 144 -0.60 3.59 -3.16
C LYS A 144 -2.09 3.24 -3.17
N ALA A 145 -2.57 2.57 -2.13
CA ALA A 145 -4.00 2.30 -1.99
C ALA A 145 -4.80 3.62 -1.88
N ILE A 146 -5.92 3.69 -2.61
CA ILE A 146 -6.94 4.73 -2.42
C ILE A 146 -7.93 4.14 -1.42
N PRO A 147 -8.06 4.70 -0.21
CA PRO A 147 -9.05 4.22 0.74
C PRO A 147 -10.45 4.28 0.14
N SER A 148 -11.24 3.22 0.27
CA SER A 148 -12.66 3.28 -0.09
C SER A 148 -13.35 4.36 0.74
N GLY A 149 -14.40 5.00 0.19
CA GLY A 149 -15.19 5.97 0.96
C GLY A 149 -15.70 5.37 2.27
N ASP A 150 -16.03 4.08 2.25
CA ASP A 150 -16.49 3.33 3.43
C ASP A 150 -15.36 3.14 4.46
N LYS A 151 -14.12 2.87 4.02
CA LYS A 151 -12.94 2.80 4.91
C LYS A 151 -12.60 4.14 5.55
N VAL A 152 -12.66 5.23 4.80
CA VAL A 152 -12.44 6.58 5.36
C VAL A 152 -13.48 6.87 6.43
N ASN A 153 -14.75 6.56 6.15
CA ASN A 153 -15.82 6.72 7.12
C ASN A 153 -15.62 5.80 8.36
N ALA A 154 -15.24 4.55 8.16
CA ALA A 154 -15.00 3.60 9.25
C ALA A 154 -13.83 4.02 10.14
N LEU A 155 -12.73 4.51 9.57
CA LEU A 155 -11.59 5.05 10.33
C LEU A 155 -11.95 6.30 11.10
N ASP A 156 -12.76 7.21 10.55
CA ASP A 156 -13.23 8.41 11.23
C ASP A 156 -14.18 8.07 12.39
N ILE A 157 -15.03 7.06 12.20
CA ILE A 157 -15.86 6.50 13.27
C ILE A 157 -14.99 5.88 14.37
N LEU A 158 -13.95 5.13 14.02
CA LEU A 158 -13.03 4.55 15.00
C LEU A 158 -12.28 5.64 15.79
N LYS A 159 -11.82 6.71 15.14
CA LYS A 159 -11.19 7.87 15.81
C LYS A 159 -12.16 8.50 16.82
N ALA A 160 -13.37 8.80 16.37
CA ALA A 160 -14.40 9.38 17.25
C ALA A 160 -14.74 8.44 18.41
N THR A 161 -14.76 7.13 18.19
CA THR A 161 -14.95 6.11 19.23
C THR A 161 -13.83 6.18 20.26
N VAL A 162 -12.57 6.17 19.83
CA VAL A 162 -11.39 6.28 20.73
C VAL A 162 -11.49 7.53 21.60
N GLU A 163 -11.74 8.69 21.01
CA GLU A 163 -11.86 9.96 21.73
C GLU A 163 -12.99 9.93 22.76
N SER A 164 -14.19 9.51 22.32
CA SER A 164 -15.36 9.42 23.19
C SER A 164 -15.16 8.52 24.41
N TYR A 165 -14.54 7.35 24.24
CA TYR A 165 -14.30 6.43 25.35
C TYR A 165 -13.15 6.88 26.26
N LYS A 166 -12.15 7.59 25.79
CA LYS A 166 -11.14 8.28 26.61
C LYS A 166 -11.79 9.33 27.49
N GLU A 167 -12.63 10.20 26.93
CA GLU A 167 -13.37 11.22 27.69
C GLU A 167 -14.26 10.59 28.79
N LYS A 168 -15.00 9.52 28.47
CA LYS A 168 -15.87 8.82 29.45
C LYS A 168 -15.10 8.23 30.64
N THR A 169 -13.83 7.94 30.47
CA THR A 169 -12.96 7.34 31.51
C THR A 169 -12.09 8.38 32.25
N GLU A 170 -12.03 9.60 31.73
CA GLU A 170 -11.22 10.68 32.32
C GLU A 170 -11.64 11.01 33.76
N GLY A 171 -10.67 11.17 34.64
CA GLY A 171 -10.90 11.53 36.04
C GLY A 171 -11.45 10.40 36.91
N LYS A 172 -11.76 9.24 36.37
CA LYS A 172 -12.29 8.08 37.09
C LYS A 172 -11.15 7.10 37.43
N LYS A 173 -11.36 6.34 38.52
CA LYS A 173 -10.42 5.28 38.93
C LYS A 173 -11.04 3.92 38.69
N TYR A 174 -10.27 3.02 38.10
CA TYR A 174 -10.69 1.66 37.77
C TYR A 174 -9.72 0.63 38.35
N SER A 175 -10.17 -0.63 38.48
CA SER A 175 -9.28 -1.73 38.85
C SER A 175 -8.21 -1.92 37.78
N THR A 176 -6.96 -2.15 38.18
CA THR A 176 -5.80 -2.25 37.28
C THR A 176 -6.06 -3.24 36.13
N ALA A 177 -6.52 -4.45 36.46
CA ALA A 177 -6.74 -5.50 35.46
C ALA A 177 -7.74 -5.08 34.36
N THR A 178 -8.83 -4.40 34.71
CA THR A 178 -9.83 -3.96 33.71
C THR A 178 -9.39 -2.70 32.98
N LYS A 179 -8.63 -1.83 33.66
CA LYS A 179 -8.05 -0.63 33.03
C LYS A 179 -6.97 -0.99 32.00
N ASP A 180 -6.10 -1.94 32.32
CA ASP A 180 -5.04 -2.39 31.40
C ASP A 180 -5.62 -2.99 30.12
N ALA A 181 -6.71 -3.78 30.23
CA ALA A 181 -7.40 -4.33 29.07
C ALA A 181 -8.03 -3.21 28.19
N PHE A 182 -8.63 -2.21 28.82
CA PHE A 182 -9.18 -1.06 28.12
C PHE A 182 -8.09 -0.22 27.44
N ASP A 183 -6.99 0.08 28.16
CA ASP A 183 -5.88 0.86 27.60
C ASP A 183 -5.22 0.14 26.42
N LYS A 184 -5.14 -1.19 26.50
CA LYS A 184 -4.65 -1.99 25.38
C LYS A 184 -5.56 -1.87 24.16
N ALA A 185 -6.87 -2.00 24.31
CA ALA A 185 -7.81 -1.86 23.21
C ALA A 185 -7.74 -0.47 22.55
N ILE A 186 -7.61 0.58 23.35
CA ILE A 186 -7.40 1.95 22.86
C ILE A 186 -6.08 2.06 22.07
N SER A 187 -4.98 1.53 22.60
CA SER A 187 -3.67 1.58 21.95
C SER A 187 -3.65 0.82 20.63
N ASP A 188 -4.27 -0.36 20.59
CA ASP A 188 -4.38 -1.17 19.37
C ASP A 188 -5.19 -0.42 18.28
N ALA A 189 -6.30 0.20 18.67
CA ALA A 189 -7.10 1.02 17.76
C ALA A 189 -6.35 2.27 17.25
N GLU A 190 -5.60 2.96 18.11
CA GLU A 190 -4.76 4.09 17.71
C GLU A 190 -3.63 3.68 16.74
N ALA A 191 -3.08 2.49 16.91
CA ALA A 191 -2.12 1.92 15.97
C ALA A 191 -2.77 1.66 14.62
N LEU A 192 -3.98 1.06 14.61
CA LEU A 192 -4.73 0.76 13.41
C LEU A 192 -5.12 2.02 12.62
N ILE A 193 -5.52 3.09 13.32
CA ILE A 193 -5.86 4.40 12.71
C ILE A 193 -4.70 4.98 11.90
N LYS A 194 -3.46 4.64 12.24
CA LYS A 194 -2.25 5.11 11.53
C LYS A 194 -1.92 4.28 10.28
N VAL A 195 -2.60 3.16 10.09
CA VAL A 195 -2.37 2.25 8.96
C VAL A 195 -3.40 2.55 7.88
N GLU A 196 -2.98 3.25 6.80
CA GLU A 196 -3.87 3.61 5.68
C GLU A 196 -4.48 2.39 4.97
N SER A 197 -3.84 1.21 5.09
CA SER A 197 -4.27 -0.07 4.48
C SER A 197 -5.06 -0.99 5.42
N ALA A 198 -5.49 -0.50 6.60
CA ALA A 198 -6.31 -1.31 7.50
C ALA A 198 -7.61 -1.75 6.83
N ASP A 199 -7.95 -3.04 6.91
CA ASP A 199 -9.21 -3.54 6.36
C ASP A 199 -10.42 -3.20 7.26
N GLU A 200 -11.62 -3.24 6.68
CA GLU A 200 -12.86 -2.87 7.38
C GLU A 200 -13.19 -3.81 8.54
N THR A 201 -12.82 -5.09 8.44
CA THR A 201 -13.02 -6.08 9.50
C THR A 201 -12.16 -5.73 10.70
N ALA A 202 -10.86 -5.45 10.49
CA ALA A 202 -9.96 -5.04 11.56
C ALA A 202 -10.43 -3.74 12.26
N ILE A 203 -10.97 -2.78 11.50
CA ILE A 203 -11.54 -1.54 12.04
C ILE A 203 -12.78 -1.82 12.91
N SER A 204 -13.67 -2.69 12.44
CA SER A 204 -14.87 -3.11 13.18
C SER A 204 -14.52 -3.88 14.46
N ASP A 205 -13.55 -4.80 14.38
CA ASP A 205 -13.08 -5.58 15.52
C ASP A 205 -12.43 -4.69 16.59
N ALA A 206 -11.63 -3.70 16.18
CA ALA A 206 -11.03 -2.73 17.09
C ALA A 206 -12.09 -1.91 17.84
N LYS A 207 -13.13 -1.47 17.14
CA LYS A 207 -14.27 -0.78 17.76
C LYS A 207 -14.96 -1.67 18.80
N THR A 208 -15.29 -2.90 18.43
CA THR A 208 -15.93 -3.87 19.31
C THR A 208 -15.07 -4.19 20.54
N ALA A 209 -13.74 -4.28 20.35
CA ALA A 209 -12.81 -4.50 21.46
C ALA A 209 -12.82 -3.36 22.48
N ILE A 210 -12.88 -2.09 22.02
CA ILE A 210 -13.00 -0.92 22.91
C ILE A 210 -14.30 -0.97 23.69
N GLU A 211 -15.43 -1.19 23.01
CA GLU A 211 -16.76 -1.27 23.62
C GLU A 211 -16.80 -2.37 24.70
N THR A 212 -16.34 -3.54 24.36
CA THR A 212 -16.28 -4.69 25.28
C THR A 212 -15.38 -4.41 26.49
N ALA A 213 -14.21 -3.84 26.27
CA ALA A 213 -13.27 -3.52 27.35
C ALA A 213 -13.82 -2.42 28.27
N PHE A 214 -14.53 -1.43 27.71
CA PHE A 214 -15.19 -0.38 28.48
C PHE A 214 -16.33 -0.92 29.34
N ASP A 215 -17.18 -1.80 28.81
CA ASP A 215 -18.30 -2.40 29.56
C ASP A 215 -17.81 -3.30 30.72
N ASN A 216 -16.58 -3.82 30.61
CA ASN A 216 -15.94 -4.59 31.66
C ASN A 216 -15.19 -3.75 32.69
N LEU A 217 -15.13 -2.41 32.54
CA LEU A 217 -14.45 -1.54 33.48
C LEU A 217 -15.11 -1.59 34.86
N LYS A 218 -14.30 -1.82 35.91
CA LYS A 218 -14.74 -1.81 37.28
C LYS A 218 -14.24 -0.57 38.00
N GLU A 219 -15.15 0.42 38.14
CA GLU A 219 -14.86 1.68 38.82
C GLU A 219 -14.60 1.48 40.30
N ILE A 220 -13.51 2.06 40.81
CA ILE A 220 -13.18 2.06 42.24
C ILE A 220 -13.74 3.35 42.84
N LYS A 221 -14.76 3.22 43.68
CA LYS A 221 -15.29 4.34 44.44
C LYS A 221 -14.36 4.66 45.61
N THR A 222 -13.83 5.85 45.65
CA THR A 222 -12.99 6.34 46.77
C THR A 222 -13.88 7.13 47.72
N TYR A 223 -13.95 6.69 48.94
CA TYR A 223 -14.67 7.41 50.00
C TYR A 223 -13.67 8.29 50.76
N SER A 224 -13.97 9.58 50.91
CA SER A 224 -13.10 10.53 51.57
C SER A 224 -13.18 10.52 53.09
N SER A 225 -14.24 9.93 53.64
CA SER A 225 -14.40 9.79 55.10
C SER A 225 -15.31 8.59 55.47
N ILE A 226 -15.01 7.94 56.56
CA ILE A 226 -15.89 6.96 57.18
C ILE A 226 -16.32 7.59 58.51
N SER A 227 -17.63 7.81 58.69
CA SER A 227 -18.17 8.27 59.95
C SER A 227 -18.92 7.15 60.63
N GLY A 228 -18.59 6.87 61.90
CA GLY A 228 -19.21 5.80 62.71
C GLY A 228 -18.24 4.72 63.18
N THR A 229 -18.71 3.87 64.09
CA THR A 229 -17.94 2.80 64.71
C THR A 229 -17.92 1.47 63.94
N LYS A 230 -18.62 1.38 62.79
CA LYS A 230 -18.62 0.23 61.88
C LYS A 230 -18.49 0.70 60.46
N ALA A 231 -17.53 0.11 59.71
CA ALA A 231 -17.43 0.23 58.26
C ALA A 231 -17.95 -1.09 57.64
N GLU A 232 -18.93 -0.98 56.74
CA GLU A 232 -19.38 -2.04 55.88
C GLU A 232 -18.90 -1.75 54.46
N ILE A 233 -18.08 -2.65 53.91
CA ILE A 233 -17.64 -2.58 52.52
C ILE A 233 -18.47 -3.63 51.75
N ILE A 234 -19.32 -3.18 50.88
CA ILE A 234 -20.12 -4.00 49.97
C ILE A 234 -19.48 -3.95 48.58
#